data_62530e85a95ee6b105305e72ed55581b
#
_entry.id   62530e85a95ee6b105305e72ed55581b
#
_cell.length_a   1.000
_cell.length_b   1.000
_cell.length_c   1.000
_cell.angle_alpha   90.00
_cell.angle_beta   90.00
_cell.angle_gamma   90.00
#
_symmetry.space_group_name_H-M   'P 1'
#
loop_
_entity.id
_entity.type
_entity.pdbx_description
1 polymer ?
#
loop_
_entity_poly.entity_id
_entity_poly.type
_entity_poly.pdbx_seq_one_letter_code
_entity_poly.pdbx_strand_id
1 'polypeptide(L)'
;MRRDSFNVLFFIKKTKLLKNGEASVCMRITVNGARVETNIRKSIEPVSWNQAKECARGKSHKSTELNNYIEESRIKLHRIYTQLEENGELITARILQEKFFGVDKKVEQVRSIIGTMREHNEQCRALVGKDFALITVRRYESCTRYLAELIKLKYDKEDLPITEVNGELVRAFEFYLKTEKNCQQNTVIRYMKCLKKIINLALANEWIEKNPFAGIKFHEKEVVREFLTMDELMIIYQKEFSLPRLALVRDVFIFAAFTGLAFIDVQQLAAEHIVQDNNGHYWIRKTRQKTNNMCNIPLLDIPLAILKKYENNPTCIKRGVLLPVPCNQNMNSYLKEIADVCGIQKHLSTHVARHSYATSVCLANGVSIENVAKMLGHSNIKMTQHYAKVLDSSILKDMMNVKSAIVNLG
;
A
#
# COMPACT_ATOMS: atom_id res chain seq x y z
N MET A 1 -0.27 -14.11 -47.32
CA MET A 1 -0.83 -12.94 -46.61
C MET A 1 -2.21 -12.68 -47.20
N ARG A 2 -3.30 -12.73 -46.39
CA ARG A 2 -4.63 -12.26 -46.80
C ARG A 2 -4.53 -10.75 -46.95
N ARG A 3 -4.77 -10.20 -48.19
CA ARG A 3 -4.92 -8.75 -48.37
C ARG A 3 -6.16 -8.30 -47.59
N ASP A 4 -5.99 -7.41 -46.68
CA ASP A 4 -7.10 -6.77 -45.95
C ASP A 4 -7.96 -6.01 -46.96
N SER A 5 -9.28 -6.25 -46.95
CA SER A 5 -10.20 -5.53 -47.81
C SER A 5 -10.55 -4.18 -47.18
N PHE A 6 -10.17 -3.07 -47.86
CA PHE A 6 -10.51 -1.71 -47.42
C PHE A 6 -11.36 -1.02 -48.47
N ASN A 7 -12.49 -0.43 -48.04
CA ASN A 7 -13.37 0.31 -48.95
C ASN A 7 -14.01 1.52 -48.21
N VAL A 8 -14.17 2.62 -48.93
CA VAL A 8 -14.83 3.86 -48.45
C VAL A 8 -15.96 4.22 -49.40
N LEU A 9 -17.18 4.30 -48.89
CA LEU A 9 -18.40 4.60 -49.67
C LEU A 9 -19.08 5.83 -49.08
N PHE A 10 -19.53 6.74 -49.97
CA PHE A 10 -20.35 7.90 -49.59
C PHE A 10 -21.78 7.73 -50.06
N PHE A 11 -22.75 8.10 -49.21
CA PHE A 11 -24.16 7.96 -49.48
C PHE A 11 -24.99 9.00 -48.72
N ILE A 12 -26.24 9.24 -49.17
CA ILE A 12 -27.17 10.11 -48.47
C ILE A 12 -28.26 9.30 -47.78
N LYS A 13 -28.75 9.79 -46.59
CA LYS A 13 -29.88 9.19 -45.85
C LYS A 13 -31.18 9.83 -46.33
N LYS A 14 -31.81 9.26 -47.36
CA LYS A 14 -33.10 9.78 -47.97
C LYS A 14 -34.28 9.65 -47.01
N THR A 15 -34.24 8.75 -46.04
CA THR A 15 -35.32 8.46 -45.11
C THR A 15 -35.44 9.48 -43.98
N LYS A 16 -34.44 10.35 -43.78
CA LYS A 16 -34.43 11.36 -42.71
C LYS A 16 -33.84 12.66 -43.25
N LEU A 17 -34.72 13.50 -43.79
CA LEU A 17 -34.37 14.83 -44.29
C LEU A 17 -34.16 15.82 -43.15
N LEU A 18 -33.31 16.79 -43.37
CA LEU A 18 -33.12 17.93 -42.49
C LEU A 18 -34.31 18.92 -42.63
N LYS A 19 -34.45 19.88 -41.70
CA LYS A 19 -35.53 20.89 -41.72
C LYS A 19 -35.56 21.73 -42.99
N ASN A 20 -34.44 21.83 -43.70
CA ASN A 20 -34.31 22.54 -45.00
C ASN A 20 -34.56 21.65 -46.23
N GLY A 21 -35.07 20.43 -46.05
CA GLY A 21 -35.35 19.48 -47.14
C GLY A 21 -34.11 18.71 -47.68
N GLU A 22 -32.94 18.98 -47.18
CA GLU A 22 -31.70 18.29 -47.61
C GLU A 22 -31.48 16.95 -46.90
N ALA A 23 -30.76 16.06 -47.51
CA ALA A 23 -30.29 14.80 -46.93
C ALA A 23 -28.86 14.93 -46.44
N SER A 24 -28.60 14.41 -45.25
CA SER A 24 -27.21 14.33 -44.71
C SER A 24 -26.38 13.37 -45.52
N VAL A 25 -25.15 13.77 -45.83
CA VAL A 25 -24.15 12.91 -46.45
C VAL A 25 -23.42 12.12 -45.39
N CYS A 26 -23.34 10.80 -45.58
CA CYS A 26 -22.69 9.86 -44.69
C CYS A 26 -21.54 9.15 -45.40
N MET A 27 -20.51 8.82 -44.66
CA MET A 27 -19.38 8.02 -45.07
C MET A 27 -19.45 6.68 -44.38
N ARG A 28 -19.21 5.59 -45.11
CA ARG A 28 -19.07 4.21 -44.62
C ARG A 28 -17.65 3.73 -44.90
N ILE A 29 -16.96 3.35 -43.83
CA ILE A 29 -15.63 2.72 -43.89
C ILE A 29 -15.82 1.23 -43.64
N THR A 30 -15.30 0.38 -44.51
CA THR A 30 -15.35 -1.08 -44.40
C THR A 30 -13.94 -1.64 -44.41
N VAL A 31 -13.61 -2.48 -43.41
CA VAL A 31 -12.33 -3.22 -43.32
C VAL A 31 -12.65 -4.66 -42.97
N ASN A 32 -12.24 -5.59 -43.76
CA ASN A 32 -12.42 -7.05 -43.55
C ASN A 32 -13.89 -7.42 -43.23
N GLY A 33 -14.86 -6.76 -43.89
CA GLY A 33 -16.29 -6.98 -43.69
C GLY A 33 -16.92 -6.22 -42.52
N ALA A 34 -16.12 -5.74 -41.58
CA ALA A 34 -16.61 -4.86 -40.51
C ALA A 34 -16.79 -3.43 -41.02
N ARG A 35 -17.92 -2.78 -40.65
CA ARG A 35 -18.26 -1.45 -41.16
C ARG A 35 -18.59 -0.46 -40.07
N VAL A 36 -18.22 0.80 -40.30
CA VAL A 36 -18.60 1.93 -39.46
C VAL A 36 -19.16 3.04 -40.36
N GLU A 37 -20.30 3.66 -39.94
CA GLU A 37 -20.93 4.74 -40.65
C GLU A 37 -20.86 6.02 -39.83
N THR A 38 -20.59 7.13 -40.50
CA THR A 38 -20.52 8.44 -39.84
C THR A 38 -21.09 9.54 -40.73
N ASN A 39 -21.70 10.55 -40.13
CA ASN A 39 -22.15 11.76 -40.83
C ASN A 39 -20.96 12.72 -40.98
N ILE A 40 -20.66 13.14 -42.21
CA ILE A 40 -19.57 14.09 -42.51
C ILE A 40 -19.95 15.55 -42.32
N ARG A 41 -21.11 15.84 -41.72
CA ARG A 41 -21.64 17.20 -41.48
C ARG A 41 -21.83 18.03 -42.73
N LYS A 42 -22.03 17.40 -43.88
CA LYS A 42 -22.41 17.99 -45.14
C LYS A 42 -23.78 17.48 -45.51
N SER A 43 -24.55 18.29 -46.29
CA SER A 43 -25.90 17.93 -46.75
C SER A 43 -26.09 18.39 -48.18
N ILE A 44 -27.01 17.72 -48.90
CA ILE A 44 -27.38 18.03 -50.28
C ILE A 44 -28.83 17.67 -50.55
N GLU A 45 -29.45 18.33 -51.51
CA GLU A 45 -30.79 17.94 -52.01
C GLU A 45 -30.77 16.54 -52.56
N PRO A 46 -31.73 15.65 -52.23
CA PRO A 46 -31.76 14.27 -52.69
C PRO A 46 -31.70 14.08 -54.21
N VAL A 47 -32.30 15.01 -54.96
CA VAL A 47 -32.30 15.00 -56.46
C VAL A 47 -30.92 15.34 -57.04
N SER A 48 -30.12 16.10 -56.31
CA SER A 48 -28.78 16.51 -56.70
C SER A 48 -27.70 15.49 -56.33
N TRP A 49 -28.07 14.30 -55.82
CA TRP A 49 -27.12 13.23 -55.49
C TRP A 49 -27.06 12.13 -56.56
N ASN A 50 -25.89 11.72 -56.95
CA ASN A 50 -25.66 10.56 -57.79
C ASN A 50 -25.10 9.39 -56.96
N GLN A 51 -25.96 8.42 -56.63
CA GLN A 51 -25.56 7.27 -55.81
C GLN A 51 -24.53 6.35 -56.47
N ALA A 52 -24.61 6.17 -57.82
CA ALA A 52 -23.69 5.30 -58.52
C ALA A 52 -22.28 5.88 -58.62
N LYS A 53 -22.14 7.20 -58.67
CA LYS A 53 -20.85 7.90 -58.67
C LYS A 53 -20.47 8.41 -57.29
N GLU A 54 -21.33 8.25 -56.29
CA GLU A 54 -21.13 8.72 -54.89
C GLU A 54 -20.73 10.21 -54.80
N CYS A 55 -21.36 11.06 -55.62
CA CYS A 55 -21.02 12.47 -55.74
C CYS A 55 -22.26 13.34 -55.99
N ALA A 56 -22.14 14.64 -55.77
CA ALA A 56 -23.15 15.63 -56.15
C ALA A 56 -23.21 15.85 -57.68
N ARG A 57 -24.42 15.99 -58.22
CA ARG A 57 -24.68 16.35 -59.60
C ARG A 57 -24.61 17.88 -59.80
N GLY A 58 -24.26 18.30 -61.04
CA GLY A 58 -24.22 19.70 -61.42
C GLY A 58 -22.89 20.38 -61.06
N LYS A 59 -22.80 21.68 -61.50
CA LYS A 59 -21.59 22.52 -61.30
C LYS A 59 -21.82 23.67 -60.35
N SER A 60 -22.83 23.56 -59.47
CA SER A 60 -23.05 24.60 -58.43
C SER A 60 -21.85 24.64 -57.46
N HIS A 61 -21.60 25.80 -56.89
CA HIS A 61 -20.54 25.97 -55.88
C HIS A 61 -20.62 24.92 -54.79
N LYS A 62 -21.86 24.66 -54.27
CA LYS A 62 -22.14 23.68 -53.24
C LYS A 62 -21.80 22.22 -53.70
N SER A 63 -22.15 21.89 -54.94
CA SER A 63 -21.85 20.56 -55.50
C SER A 63 -20.35 20.36 -55.69
N THR A 64 -19.64 21.38 -56.17
CA THR A 64 -18.18 21.34 -56.36
C THR A 64 -17.46 21.23 -55.02
N GLU A 65 -17.84 22.05 -54.05
CA GLU A 65 -17.27 21.99 -52.68
C GLU A 65 -17.48 20.61 -52.04
N LEU A 66 -18.67 20.03 -52.13
CA LEU A 66 -18.96 18.71 -51.59
C LEU A 66 -18.15 17.61 -52.26
N ASN A 67 -18.03 17.67 -53.59
CA ASN A 67 -17.26 16.69 -54.35
C ASN A 67 -15.75 16.76 -54.03
N ASN A 68 -15.19 17.97 -53.89
CA ASN A 68 -13.81 18.15 -53.47
C ASN A 68 -13.59 17.57 -52.05
N TYR A 69 -14.52 17.84 -51.13
CA TYR A 69 -14.44 17.27 -49.76
C TYR A 69 -14.47 15.74 -49.78
N ILE A 70 -15.31 15.14 -50.60
CA ILE A 70 -15.41 13.67 -50.75
C ILE A 70 -14.06 13.08 -51.23
N GLU A 71 -13.47 13.68 -52.29
CA GLU A 71 -12.19 13.21 -52.84
C GLU A 71 -11.02 13.39 -51.84
N GLU A 72 -10.94 14.55 -51.18
CA GLU A 72 -9.95 14.79 -50.12
C GLU A 72 -10.10 13.78 -48.98
N SER A 73 -11.35 13.45 -48.60
CA SER A 73 -11.64 12.45 -47.56
C SER A 73 -11.17 11.04 -47.99
N ARG A 74 -11.34 10.65 -49.24
CA ARG A 74 -10.85 9.38 -49.78
C ARG A 74 -9.32 9.32 -49.71
N ILE A 75 -8.66 10.37 -50.21
CA ILE A 75 -7.20 10.46 -50.22
C ILE A 75 -6.65 10.38 -48.78
N LYS A 76 -7.27 11.13 -47.86
CA LYS A 76 -6.87 11.13 -46.46
C LYS A 76 -7.01 9.74 -45.82
N LEU A 77 -8.14 9.05 -46.03
CA LEU A 77 -8.36 7.71 -45.47
C LEU A 77 -7.41 6.67 -46.07
N HIS A 78 -7.13 6.73 -47.39
CA HIS A 78 -6.13 5.85 -47.98
C HIS A 78 -4.74 6.09 -47.41
N ARG A 79 -4.34 7.35 -47.18
CA ARG A 79 -3.05 7.66 -46.56
C ARG A 79 -2.96 7.10 -45.14
N ILE A 80 -4.03 7.24 -44.32
CA ILE A 80 -4.08 6.68 -42.97
C ILE A 80 -4.00 5.14 -43.01
N TYR A 81 -4.70 4.50 -43.97
CA TYR A 81 -4.66 3.04 -44.13
C TYR A 81 -3.22 2.55 -44.46
N THR A 82 -2.57 3.18 -45.48
CA THR A 82 -1.20 2.84 -45.85
C THR A 82 -0.21 3.03 -44.69
N GLN A 83 -0.35 4.12 -43.95
CA GLN A 83 0.51 4.39 -42.78
C GLN A 83 0.36 3.32 -41.69
N LEU A 84 -0.86 2.87 -41.40
CA LEU A 84 -1.12 1.79 -40.44
C LEU A 84 -0.57 0.44 -40.93
N GLU A 85 -0.69 0.15 -42.24
CA GLU A 85 -0.18 -1.06 -42.84
C GLU A 85 1.37 -1.10 -42.81
N GLU A 86 2.04 -0.01 -43.12
CA GLU A 86 3.51 0.15 -43.04
C GLU A 86 4.05 0.00 -41.62
N ASN A 87 3.33 0.52 -40.64
CA ASN A 87 3.68 0.41 -39.23
C ASN A 87 3.36 -0.96 -38.60
N GLY A 88 2.67 -1.86 -39.33
CA GLY A 88 2.21 -3.13 -38.77
C GLY A 88 1.15 -3.00 -37.68
N GLU A 89 0.45 -1.85 -37.65
CA GLU A 89 -0.61 -1.59 -36.67
C GLU A 89 -1.91 -2.32 -37.03
N LEU A 90 -2.73 -2.65 -36.03
CA LEU A 90 -4.05 -3.25 -36.24
C LEU A 90 -4.96 -2.28 -37.00
N ILE A 91 -5.45 -2.72 -38.20
CA ILE A 91 -6.34 -1.91 -39.03
C ILE A 91 -7.80 -2.36 -38.82
N THR A 92 -8.63 -1.47 -38.31
CA THR A 92 -10.09 -1.64 -38.20
C THR A 92 -10.82 -0.42 -38.75
N ALA A 93 -12.07 -0.61 -39.17
CA ALA A 93 -12.92 0.50 -39.67
C ALA A 93 -13.07 1.61 -38.62
N ARG A 94 -13.07 1.26 -37.33
CA ARG A 94 -13.18 2.20 -36.20
C ARG A 94 -11.90 3.02 -36.00
N ILE A 95 -10.72 2.39 -36.04
CA ILE A 95 -9.42 3.08 -35.96
C ILE A 95 -9.26 4.08 -37.10
N LEU A 96 -9.63 3.69 -38.33
CA LEU A 96 -9.60 4.60 -39.48
C LEU A 96 -10.52 5.78 -39.30
N GLN A 97 -11.74 5.59 -38.78
CA GLN A 97 -12.68 6.66 -38.45
C GLN A 97 -12.12 7.61 -37.39
N GLU A 98 -11.59 7.08 -36.29
CA GLU A 98 -11.03 7.87 -35.18
C GLU A 98 -9.84 8.73 -35.66
N LYS A 99 -8.91 8.14 -36.42
CA LYS A 99 -7.75 8.87 -37.00
C LYS A 99 -8.18 9.89 -38.07
N PHE A 100 -9.22 9.59 -38.85
CA PHE A 100 -9.73 10.51 -39.87
C PHE A 100 -10.30 11.81 -39.27
N PHE A 101 -11.06 11.69 -38.19
CA PHE A 101 -11.65 12.86 -37.52
C PHE A 101 -10.69 13.57 -36.54
N GLY A 102 -9.43 13.13 -36.44
CA GLY A 102 -8.48 13.68 -35.48
C GLY A 102 -8.95 13.48 -34.04
N VAL A 103 -9.82 12.48 -33.83
CA VAL A 103 -10.03 11.90 -32.53
C VAL A 103 -8.83 10.96 -32.29
N ASP A 104 -7.64 11.55 -32.34
CA ASP A 104 -6.54 10.98 -31.61
C ASP A 104 -7.01 11.05 -30.16
N LYS A 105 -7.70 9.99 -29.70
CA LYS A 105 -7.39 9.62 -28.34
C LYS A 105 -5.87 9.64 -28.36
N LYS A 106 -5.23 10.64 -27.68
CA LYS A 106 -3.84 10.53 -27.28
C LYS A 106 -3.68 9.04 -27.07
N VAL A 107 -2.71 8.40 -27.72
CA VAL A 107 -2.26 7.09 -27.29
C VAL A 107 -1.90 7.38 -25.85
N GLU A 108 -2.88 7.25 -24.94
CA GLU A 108 -2.63 7.21 -23.52
C GLU A 108 -1.67 6.07 -23.47
N GLN A 109 -0.42 6.41 -23.19
CA GLN A 109 0.61 5.41 -22.91
C GLN A 109 -0.08 4.42 -22.01
N VAL A 110 -0.42 3.24 -22.57
CA VAL A 110 -1.23 2.25 -21.85
C VAL A 110 -0.45 1.96 -20.59
N ARG A 111 -0.84 2.63 -19.49
CA ARG A 111 -0.11 2.51 -18.23
C ARG A 111 -0.12 1.06 -17.84
N SER A 112 1.04 0.52 -17.62
CA SER A 112 1.21 -0.86 -17.18
C SER A 112 1.20 -0.93 -15.66
N ILE A 113 0.79 -2.07 -15.10
CA ILE A 113 0.66 -2.21 -13.65
C ILE A 113 2.04 -2.20 -12.97
N ILE A 114 3.03 -2.94 -13.52
CA ILE A 114 4.39 -2.98 -12.95
C ILE A 114 5.09 -1.63 -13.13
N GLY A 115 4.93 -0.99 -14.31
CA GLY A 115 5.44 0.36 -14.56
C GLY A 115 4.90 1.37 -13.55
N THR A 116 3.57 1.38 -13.31
CA THR A 116 2.92 2.25 -12.32
C THR A 116 3.43 1.98 -10.89
N MET A 117 3.60 0.70 -10.53
CA MET A 117 4.15 0.35 -9.21
C MET A 117 5.59 0.83 -9.04
N ARG A 118 6.43 0.74 -10.07
CA ARG A 118 7.82 1.24 -10.05
C ARG A 118 7.86 2.74 -9.89
N GLU A 119 7.09 3.47 -10.68
CA GLU A 119 6.97 4.94 -10.56
C GLU A 119 6.56 5.37 -9.15
N HIS A 120 5.52 4.75 -8.59
CA HIS A 120 5.10 4.99 -7.21
C HIS A 120 6.20 4.68 -6.19
N ASN A 121 6.95 3.58 -6.38
CA ASN A 121 8.02 3.19 -5.46
C ASN A 121 9.19 4.17 -5.50
N GLU A 122 9.54 4.70 -6.67
CA GLU A 122 10.57 5.75 -6.84
C GLU A 122 10.16 7.04 -6.14
N GLN A 123 8.91 7.48 -6.30
CA GLN A 123 8.37 8.63 -5.56
C GLN A 123 8.44 8.42 -4.05
N CYS A 124 8.03 7.24 -3.55
CA CYS A 124 8.15 6.91 -2.12
C CYS A 124 9.61 6.84 -1.66
N ARG A 125 10.53 6.39 -2.52
CA ARG A 125 11.97 6.31 -2.20
C ARG A 125 12.58 7.70 -2.07
N ALA A 126 12.20 8.65 -2.91
CA ALA A 126 12.65 10.04 -2.81
C ALA A 126 12.19 10.75 -1.50
N LEU A 127 11.13 10.24 -0.89
CA LEU A 127 10.58 10.76 0.37
C LEU A 127 11.02 9.96 1.62
N VAL A 128 12.02 9.07 1.48
CA VAL A 128 12.55 8.33 2.64
C VAL A 128 13.22 9.30 3.61
N GLY A 129 12.89 9.14 4.89
CA GLY A 129 13.33 10.03 5.97
C GLY A 129 12.44 11.25 6.20
N LYS A 130 11.49 11.53 5.29
CA LYS A 130 10.43 12.53 5.44
C LYS A 130 9.10 11.82 5.72
N ASP A 131 8.45 11.31 4.69
CA ASP A 131 7.11 10.72 4.77
C ASP A 131 7.14 9.20 4.86
N PHE A 132 8.21 8.55 4.40
CA PHE A 132 8.33 7.10 4.35
C PHE A 132 9.56 6.58 5.07
N ALA A 133 9.36 5.46 5.80
CA ALA A 133 10.49 4.67 6.28
C ALA A 133 11.01 3.74 5.16
N LEU A 134 12.32 3.56 5.06
CA LEU A 134 12.98 2.71 4.06
C LEU A 134 12.38 1.29 4.01
N ILE A 135 12.04 0.71 5.17
CA ILE A 135 11.44 -0.61 5.24
C ILE A 135 10.04 -0.68 4.57
N THR A 136 9.32 0.42 4.53
CA THR A 136 8.03 0.52 3.83
C THR A 136 8.24 0.49 2.32
N VAL A 137 9.22 1.24 1.82
CA VAL A 137 9.58 1.26 0.40
C VAL A 137 10.07 -0.12 -0.06
N ARG A 138 10.96 -0.77 0.70
CA ARG A 138 11.40 -2.14 0.42
C ARG A 138 10.25 -3.15 0.32
N ARG A 139 9.19 -2.95 1.11
CA ARG A 139 7.97 -3.79 1.02
C ARG A 139 7.21 -3.54 -0.29
N TYR A 140 7.07 -2.29 -0.72
CA TYR A 140 6.47 -1.97 -2.01
C TYR A 140 7.25 -2.58 -3.17
N GLU A 141 8.58 -2.48 -3.15
CA GLU A 141 9.46 -3.09 -4.14
C GLU A 141 9.34 -4.62 -4.18
N SER A 142 9.27 -5.26 -3.01
CA SER A 142 9.05 -6.71 -2.93
C SER A 142 7.67 -7.10 -3.49
N CYS A 143 6.64 -6.28 -3.25
CA CYS A 143 5.30 -6.49 -3.81
C CYS A 143 5.33 -6.41 -5.33
N THR A 144 5.99 -5.37 -5.88
CA THR A 144 6.16 -5.18 -7.34
C THR A 144 6.87 -6.38 -7.97
N ARG A 145 7.96 -6.83 -7.36
CA ARG A 145 8.72 -7.99 -7.83
C ARG A 145 7.86 -9.26 -7.85
N TYR A 146 7.15 -9.57 -6.77
CA TYR A 146 6.31 -10.76 -6.70
C TYR A 146 5.15 -10.73 -7.69
N LEU A 147 4.56 -9.56 -7.94
CA LEU A 147 3.52 -9.43 -8.94
C LEU A 147 4.09 -9.62 -10.37
N ALA A 148 5.27 -9.07 -10.66
CA ALA A 148 5.94 -9.25 -11.94
C ALA A 148 6.28 -10.74 -12.20
N GLU A 149 6.78 -11.45 -11.16
CA GLU A 149 7.05 -12.89 -11.24
C GLU A 149 5.77 -13.69 -11.54
N LEU A 150 4.63 -13.36 -10.90
CA LEU A 150 3.34 -13.99 -11.20
C LEU A 150 2.89 -13.70 -12.64
N ILE A 151 3.00 -12.45 -13.09
CA ILE A 151 2.61 -12.06 -14.46
C ILE A 151 3.44 -12.85 -15.47
N LYS A 152 4.74 -12.96 -15.26
CA LYS A 152 5.62 -13.77 -16.13
C LYS A 152 5.22 -15.24 -16.11
N LEU A 153 4.95 -15.79 -14.93
CA LEU A 153 4.58 -17.20 -14.78
C LEU A 153 3.22 -17.54 -15.45
N LYS A 154 2.22 -16.66 -15.25
CA LYS A 154 0.83 -16.95 -15.67
C LYS A 154 0.54 -16.53 -17.11
N TYR A 155 1.12 -15.43 -17.58
CA TYR A 155 0.79 -14.81 -18.87
C TYR A 155 1.96 -14.78 -19.84
N ASP A 156 3.15 -15.21 -19.45
CA ASP A 156 4.42 -15.12 -20.19
C ASP A 156 4.73 -13.70 -20.69
N LYS A 157 4.33 -12.70 -19.91
CA LYS A 157 4.54 -11.27 -20.18
C LYS A 157 5.40 -10.65 -19.10
N GLU A 158 6.17 -9.61 -19.46
CA GLU A 158 6.96 -8.84 -18.47
C GLU A 158 6.09 -7.86 -17.66
N ASP A 159 4.98 -7.41 -18.24
CA ASP A 159 4.04 -6.47 -17.62
C ASP A 159 2.64 -6.63 -18.24
N LEU A 160 1.62 -6.04 -17.62
CA LEU A 160 0.25 -6.03 -18.14
C LEU A 160 -0.30 -4.59 -18.14
N PRO A 161 -1.12 -4.23 -19.15
CA PRO A 161 -1.91 -3.01 -19.10
C PRO A 161 -2.71 -2.95 -17.80
N ILE A 162 -2.73 -1.78 -17.14
CA ILE A 162 -3.45 -1.62 -15.87
C ILE A 162 -4.95 -1.89 -16.03
N THR A 163 -5.49 -1.69 -17.24
CA THR A 163 -6.88 -1.98 -17.62
C THR A 163 -7.20 -3.48 -17.68
N GLU A 164 -6.19 -4.34 -17.84
CA GLU A 164 -6.35 -5.80 -17.82
C GLU A 164 -6.32 -6.38 -16.40
N VAL A 165 -5.98 -5.57 -15.39
CA VAL A 165 -5.98 -6.00 -13.98
C VAL A 165 -7.43 -6.20 -13.52
N ASN A 166 -7.78 -7.44 -13.22
CA ASN A 166 -9.11 -7.86 -12.82
C ASN A 166 -9.09 -8.66 -11.50
N GLY A 167 -10.27 -9.02 -11.00
CA GLY A 167 -10.40 -9.79 -9.76
C GLY A 167 -9.77 -11.20 -9.83
N GLU A 168 -9.59 -11.76 -11.02
CA GLU A 168 -8.89 -13.04 -11.20
C GLU A 168 -7.39 -12.90 -10.90
N LEU A 169 -6.74 -11.86 -11.48
CA LEU A 169 -5.32 -11.57 -11.18
C LEU A 169 -5.10 -11.30 -9.69
N VAL A 170 -6.01 -10.56 -9.04
CA VAL A 170 -5.92 -10.27 -7.59
C VAL A 170 -5.98 -11.57 -6.78
N ARG A 171 -6.89 -12.50 -7.08
CA ARG A 171 -6.96 -13.81 -6.42
C ARG A 171 -5.75 -14.69 -6.73
N ALA A 172 -5.29 -14.69 -7.99
CA ALA A 172 -4.08 -15.41 -8.38
C ALA A 172 -2.85 -14.90 -7.63
N PHE A 173 -2.74 -13.58 -7.38
CA PHE A 173 -1.64 -13.01 -6.61
C PHE A 173 -1.71 -13.44 -5.14
N GLU A 174 -2.89 -13.45 -4.53
CA GLU A 174 -3.05 -13.96 -3.18
C GLU A 174 -2.63 -15.44 -3.09
N PHE A 175 -3.06 -16.26 -4.03
CA PHE A 175 -2.71 -17.68 -4.09
C PHE A 175 -1.18 -17.87 -4.26
N TYR A 176 -0.58 -17.17 -5.21
CA TYR A 176 0.86 -17.19 -5.47
C TYR A 176 1.70 -16.83 -4.23
N LEU A 177 1.29 -15.79 -3.49
CA LEU A 177 1.96 -15.41 -2.25
C LEU A 177 1.90 -16.50 -1.18
N LYS A 178 0.80 -17.27 -1.13
CA LYS A 178 0.63 -18.37 -0.16
C LYS A 178 1.41 -19.61 -0.55
N THR A 179 1.38 -20.01 -1.81
CA THR A 179 1.96 -21.27 -2.30
C THR A 179 3.44 -21.12 -2.68
N GLU A 180 3.76 -20.23 -3.63
CA GLU A 180 5.12 -20.09 -4.14
C GLU A 180 6.04 -19.30 -3.20
N LYS A 181 5.50 -18.30 -2.49
CA LYS A 181 6.29 -17.47 -1.56
C LYS A 181 6.16 -17.89 -0.10
N ASN A 182 5.37 -18.91 0.20
CA ASN A 182 5.15 -19.42 1.57
C ASN A 182 4.82 -18.32 2.59
N CYS A 183 4.12 -17.25 2.15
CA CYS A 183 3.79 -16.14 3.01
C CYS A 183 2.68 -16.51 3.99
N GLN A 184 2.88 -16.19 5.26
CA GLN A 184 1.82 -16.27 6.27
C GLN A 184 0.69 -15.28 5.98
N GLN A 185 -0.54 -15.59 6.41
CA GLN A 185 -1.77 -14.84 6.11
C GLN A 185 -1.62 -13.31 6.26
N ASN A 186 -1.08 -12.83 7.38
CA ASN A 186 -0.93 -11.39 7.62
C ASN A 186 0.13 -10.74 6.71
N THR A 187 1.12 -11.50 6.24
CA THR A 187 2.10 -11.04 5.26
C THR A 187 1.47 -10.93 3.88
N VAL A 188 0.66 -11.91 3.48
CA VAL A 188 -0.13 -11.87 2.25
C VAL A 188 -1.00 -10.62 2.22
N ILE A 189 -1.77 -10.38 3.29
CA ILE A 189 -2.65 -9.19 3.39
C ILE A 189 -1.85 -7.89 3.26
N ARG A 190 -0.64 -7.81 3.80
CA ARG A 190 0.22 -6.63 3.65
C ARG A 190 0.59 -6.38 2.19
N TYR A 191 0.94 -7.41 1.41
CA TYR A 191 1.22 -7.28 -0.02
C TYR A 191 -0.05 -6.95 -0.81
N MET A 192 -1.17 -7.60 -0.49
CA MET A 192 -2.47 -7.28 -1.10
C MET A 192 -2.89 -5.82 -0.85
N LYS A 193 -2.64 -5.27 0.34
CA LYS A 193 -2.85 -3.85 0.65
C LYS A 193 -1.93 -2.94 -0.16
N CYS A 194 -0.70 -3.36 -0.47
CA CYS A 194 0.21 -2.60 -1.34
C CYS A 194 -0.34 -2.55 -2.78
N LEU A 195 -0.77 -3.68 -3.36
CA LEU A 195 -1.40 -3.71 -4.68
C LEU A 195 -2.70 -2.88 -4.69
N LYS A 196 -3.55 -3.02 -3.67
CA LYS A 196 -4.80 -2.25 -3.55
C LYS A 196 -4.56 -0.74 -3.55
N LYS A 197 -3.46 -0.26 -2.96
CA LYS A 197 -3.09 1.16 -2.99
C LYS A 197 -2.88 1.66 -4.43
N ILE A 198 -2.20 0.87 -5.27
CA ILE A 198 -1.98 1.22 -6.68
C ILE A 198 -3.28 1.17 -7.48
N ILE A 199 -4.14 0.17 -7.22
CA ILE A 199 -5.45 0.09 -7.86
C ILE A 199 -6.34 1.29 -7.46
N ASN A 200 -6.31 1.71 -6.20
CA ASN A 200 -7.04 2.90 -5.76
C ASN A 200 -6.50 4.17 -6.43
N LEU A 201 -5.17 4.27 -6.65
CA LEU A 201 -4.56 5.35 -7.42
C LEU A 201 -5.06 5.34 -8.87
N ALA A 202 -5.14 4.15 -9.49
CA ALA A 202 -5.64 4.00 -10.85
C ALA A 202 -7.12 4.38 -10.99
N LEU A 203 -7.94 4.03 -10.00
CA LEU A 203 -9.36 4.43 -9.95
C LEU A 203 -9.51 5.95 -9.78
N ALA A 204 -8.73 6.55 -8.87
CA ALA A 204 -8.78 7.99 -8.60
C ALA A 204 -8.34 8.84 -9.82
N ASN A 205 -7.48 8.28 -10.68
CA ASN A 205 -7.05 8.92 -11.93
C ASN A 205 -7.84 8.45 -13.17
N GLU A 206 -8.92 7.69 -12.98
CA GLU A 206 -9.79 7.20 -14.05
C GLU A 206 -9.08 6.32 -15.10
N TRP A 207 -7.95 5.70 -14.73
CA TRP A 207 -7.22 4.77 -15.61
C TRP A 207 -7.93 3.42 -15.75
N ILE A 208 -8.77 3.07 -14.75
CA ILE A 208 -9.65 1.89 -14.75
C ILE A 208 -11.03 2.29 -14.25
N GLU A 209 -12.08 1.67 -14.81
CA GLU A 209 -13.48 1.95 -14.47
C GLU A 209 -13.97 1.09 -13.30
N LYS A 210 -13.51 -0.14 -13.21
CA LYS A 210 -13.98 -1.13 -12.22
C LYS A 210 -12.89 -1.45 -11.21
N ASN A 211 -13.29 -1.59 -9.94
CA ASN A 211 -12.37 -1.97 -8.88
C ASN A 211 -12.12 -3.49 -8.86
N PRO A 212 -10.90 -3.98 -9.19
CA PRO A 212 -10.57 -5.41 -9.14
C PRO A 212 -10.66 -6.02 -7.73
N PHE A 213 -10.66 -5.19 -6.69
CA PHE A 213 -10.82 -5.63 -5.29
C PHE A 213 -12.28 -5.62 -4.82
N ALA A 214 -13.25 -5.37 -5.72
CA ALA A 214 -14.66 -5.41 -5.34
C ALA A 214 -15.02 -6.78 -4.73
N GLY A 215 -15.64 -6.77 -3.56
CA GLY A 215 -16.03 -7.99 -2.84
C GLY A 215 -14.90 -8.74 -2.13
N ILE A 216 -13.63 -8.33 -2.26
CA ILE A 216 -12.50 -8.97 -1.56
C ILE A 216 -12.34 -8.36 -0.17
N LYS A 217 -12.57 -9.16 0.87
CA LYS A 217 -12.39 -8.80 2.27
C LYS A 217 -11.09 -9.41 2.81
N PHE A 218 -10.31 -8.62 3.50
CA PHE A 218 -9.09 -9.09 4.16
C PHE A 218 -9.39 -9.47 5.61
N HIS A 219 -9.12 -10.73 5.94
CA HIS A 219 -9.27 -11.25 7.31
C HIS A 219 -7.87 -11.48 7.89
N GLU A 220 -7.42 -10.54 8.73
CA GLU A 220 -6.17 -10.69 9.46
C GLU A 220 -6.35 -11.74 10.56
N LYS A 221 -5.39 -12.66 10.67
CA LYS A 221 -5.34 -13.60 11.80
C LYS A 221 -4.89 -12.83 13.04
N GLU A 222 -5.62 -12.96 14.13
CA GLU A 222 -5.20 -12.44 15.43
C GLU A 222 -3.94 -13.19 15.87
N VAL A 223 -2.89 -12.45 16.21
CA VAL A 223 -1.63 -13.01 16.70
C VAL A 223 -1.59 -12.74 18.19
N VAL A 224 -1.73 -13.80 18.98
CA VAL A 224 -1.45 -13.74 20.42
C VAL A 224 0.04 -13.45 20.59
N ARG A 225 0.35 -12.37 21.27
CA ARG A 225 1.73 -11.96 21.51
C ARG A 225 2.11 -12.33 22.92
N GLU A 226 3.24 -12.98 23.05
CA GLU A 226 3.80 -13.34 24.33
C GLU A 226 4.22 -12.11 25.13
N PHE A 227 4.12 -12.22 26.45
CA PHE A 227 4.64 -11.28 27.41
C PHE A 227 5.20 -12.06 28.60
N LEU A 228 6.11 -11.45 29.35
CA LEU A 228 6.65 -12.02 30.56
C LEU A 228 5.81 -11.60 31.76
N THR A 229 5.59 -12.51 32.70
CA THR A 229 5.04 -12.21 34.02
C THR A 229 6.01 -11.37 34.84
N MET A 230 5.58 -10.81 35.96
CA MET A 230 6.47 -10.06 36.85
C MET A 230 7.60 -10.98 37.40
N ASP A 231 7.25 -12.22 37.77
CA ASP A 231 8.23 -13.20 38.26
C ASP A 231 9.29 -13.53 37.20
N GLU A 232 8.88 -13.76 35.96
CA GLU A 232 9.81 -13.99 34.85
C GLU A 232 10.74 -12.79 34.60
N LEU A 233 10.20 -11.57 34.71
CA LEU A 233 11.01 -10.34 34.61
C LEU A 233 12.02 -10.25 35.74
N MET A 234 11.64 -10.60 36.97
CA MET A 234 12.52 -10.58 38.13
C MET A 234 13.59 -11.69 38.07
N ILE A 235 13.26 -12.87 37.54
CA ILE A 235 14.24 -13.93 37.27
C ILE A 235 15.33 -13.42 36.33
N ILE A 236 14.95 -12.77 35.22
CA ILE A 236 15.92 -12.20 34.27
C ILE A 236 16.72 -11.08 34.92
N TYR A 237 16.09 -10.19 35.68
CA TYR A 237 16.75 -9.04 36.31
C TYR A 237 17.82 -9.47 37.32
N GLN A 238 17.50 -10.44 38.17
CA GLN A 238 18.35 -10.93 39.25
C GLN A 238 19.44 -11.86 38.76
N LYS A 239 19.30 -12.43 37.54
CA LYS A 239 20.27 -13.36 36.99
C LYS A 239 21.61 -12.68 36.75
N GLU A 240 22.65 -13.18 37.36
CA GLU A 240 24.03 -12.80 37.08
C GLU A 240 24.56 -13.52 35.85
N PHE A 241 25.17 -12.75 34.95
CA PHE A 241 25.80 -13.26 33.72
C PHE A 241 27.33 -12.96 33.77
N SER A 242 28.14 -14.00 33.66
CA SER A 242 29.59 -13.88 33.55
C SER A 242 30.01 -13.21 32.23
N LEU A 243 29.23 -13.33 31.18
CA LEU A 243 29.49 -12.74 29.87
C LEU A 243 28.97 -11.29 29.82
N PRO A 244 29.83 -10.25 29.66
CA PRO A 244 29.43 -8.86 29.66
C PRO A 244 28.38 -8.54 28.61
N ARG A 245 28.40 -9.21 27.43
CA ARG A 245 27.43 -9.02 26.38
C ARG A 245 25.98 -9.41 26.79
N LEU A 246 25.85 -10.49 27.59
CA LEU A 246 24.56 -10.96 28.09
C LEU A 246 24.07 -10.06 29.24
N ALA A 247 24.96 -9.66 30.15
CA ALA A 247 24.63 -8.72 31.21
C ALA A 247 24.10 -7.37 30.63
N LEU A 248 24.75 -6.85 29.60
CA LEU A 248 24.31 -5.64 28.90
C LEU A 248 22.94 -5.83 28.26
N VAL A 249 22.72 -6.91 27.52
CA VAL A 249 21.44 -7.16 26.84
C VAL A 249 20.31 -7.39 27.83
N ARG A 250 20.57 -8.07 28.96
CA ARG A 250 19.66 -8.20 30.10
C ARG A 250 19.24 -6.82 30.59
N ASP A 251 20.19 -5.93 30.88
CA ASP A 251 19.92 -4.61 31.43
C ASP A 251 19.09 -3.75 30.46
N VAL A 252 19.45 -3.75 29.17
CA VAL A 252 18.68 -3.03 28.13
C VAL A 252 17.26 -3.59 27.99
N PHE A 253 17.11 -4.92 28.06
CA PHE A 253 15.80 -5.58 27.96
C PHE A 253 14.93 -5.23 29.19
N ILE A 254 15.48 -5.33 30.39
CA ILE A 254 14.78 -4.96 31.63
C ILE A 254 14.43 -3.47 31.63
N PHE A 255 15.34 -2.60 31.21
CA PHE A 255 15.02 -1.17 31.03
C PHE A 255 13.82 -0.97 30.12
N ALA A 256 13.81 -1.64 28.96
CA ALA A 256 12.69 -1.58 28.03
C ALA A 256 11.39 -2.19 28.61
N ALA A 257 11.50 -3.24 29.44
CA ALA A 257 10.37 -3.90 30.10
C ALA A 257 9.77 -3.07 31.25
N PHE A 258 10.52 -2.14 31.83
CA PHE A 258 10.03 -1.23 32.86
C PHE A 258 9.76 0.20 32.41
N THR A 259 10.00 0.50 31.12
CA THR A 259 9.69 1.82 30.52
C THR A 259 8.73 1.72 29.34
N GLY A 260 8.57 0.53 28.75
CA GLY A 260 7.75 0.32 27.57
C GLY A 260 8.25 1.00 26.29
N LEU A 261 9.44 1.60 26.30
CA LEU A 261 10.04 2.20 25.12
C LEU A 261 10.25 1.17 24.01
N ALA A 262 10.08 1.56 22.77
CA ALA A 262 10.45 0.70 21.64
C ALA A 262 11.98 0.65 21.51
N PHE A 263 12.51 -0.44 20.93
CA PHE A 263 13.95 -0.67 20.79
C PHE A 263 14.72 0.56 20.27
N ILE A 264 14.23 1.19 19.22
CA ILE A 264 14.89 2.35 18.63
C ILE A 264 14.85 3.57 19.54
N ASP A 265 13.77 3.73 20.33
CA ASP A 265 13.62 4.84 21.26
C ASP A 265 14.54 4.67 22.48
N VAL A 266 14.79 3.42 22.91
CA VAL A 266 15.83 3.09 23.92
C VAL A 266 17.23 3.35 23.36
N GLN A 267 17.50 2.95 22.13
CA GLN A 267 18.80 3.14 21.47
C GLN A 267 19.19 4.61 21.32
N GLN A 268 18.19 5.49 21.18
CA GLN A 268 18.35 6.92 20.97
C GLN A 268 18.00 7.74 22.25
N LEU A 269 17.93 7.08 23.39
CA LEU A 269 17.62 7.78 24.65
C LEU A 269 18.85 8.59 25.09
N ALA A 270 18.68 9.91 25.22
CA ALA A 270 19.73 10.85 25.61
C ALA A 270 19.35 11.61 26.90
N ALA A 271 20.30 12.30 27.51
CA ALA A 271 20.08 13.01 28.76
C ALA A 271 18.97 14.04 28.70
N GLU A 272 18.80 14.73 27.58
CA GLU A 272 17.71 15.70 27.34
C GLU A 272 16.29 15.14 27.46
N HIS A 273 16.15 13.82 27.34
CA HIS A 273 14.86 13.15 27.48
C HIS A 273 14.50 12.83 28.94
N ILE A 274 15.44 13.00 29.88
CA ILE A 274 15.21 12.77 31.32
C ILE A 274 14.92 14.10 31.98
N VAL A 275 13.75 14.21 32.57
CA VAL A 275 13.26 15.43 33.24
C VAL A 275 12.88 15.09 34.65
N GLN A 276 13.28 15.91 35.61
CA GLN A 276 12.83 15.83 37.02
C GLN A 276 11.63 16.76 37.20
N ASP A 277 10.57 16.25 37.85
CA ASP A 277 9.42 17.06 38.22
C ASP A 277 9.65 17.84 39.54
N ASN A 278 8.73 18.70 39.91
CA ASN A 278 8.83 19.52 41.12
C ASN A 278 8.82 18.71 42.45
N ASN A 279 8.44 17.43 42.35
CA ASN A 279 8.41 16.51 43.50
C ASN A 279 9.65 15.62 43.55
N GLY A 280 10.61 15.82 42.65
CA GLY A 280 11.85 15.06 42.58
C GLY A 280 11.77 13.75 41.80
N HIS A 281 10.63 13.41 41.18
CA HIS A 281 10.49 12.20 40.39
C HIS A 281 11.08 12.40 39.00
N TYR A 282 11.76 11.37 38.49
CA TYR A 282 12.32 11.38 37.16
C TYR A 282 11.33 10.82 36.12
N TRP A 283 11.30 11.47 34.98
CA TRP A 283 10.43 11.11 33.84
C TRP A 283 11.20 11.01 32.56
N ILE A 284 10.82 10.05 31.71
CA ILE A 284 11.22 10.07 30.30
C ILE A 284 10.15 10.85 29.53
N ARG A 285 10.58 11.92 28.84
CA ARG A 285 9.78 12.68 27.88
C ARG A 285 10.44 12.58 26.52
N LYS A 286 9.96 11.66 25.70
CA LYS A 286 10.56 11.37 24.39
C LYS A 286 9.48 11.19 23.33
N THR A 287 9.64 11.88 22.21
CA THR A 287 8.80 11.66 21.04
C THR A 287 9.15 10.32 20.39
N ARG A 288 8.17 9.49 20.19
CA ARG A 288 8.33 8.17 19.60
C ARG A 288 8.67 8.27 18.12
N GLN A 289 9.75 7.65 17.65
CA GLN A 289 10.22 7.74 16.28
C GLN A 289 9.19 7.25 15.25
N LYS A 290 8.40 6.21 15.57
CA LYS A 290 7.46 5.61 14.61
C LYS A 290 6.17 6.40 14.40
N THR A 291 5.68 7.11 15.42
CA THR A 291 4.33 7.72 15.44
C THR A 291 4.34 9.20 15.72
N ASN A 292 5.50 9.76 16.02
CA ASN A 292 5.72 11.15 16.42
C ASN A 292 4.87 11.59 17.62
N ASN A 293 4.42 10.62 18.44
CA ASN A 293 3.66 10.89 19.66
C ASN A 293 4.61 10.97 20.86
N MET A 294 4.32 11.88 21.79
CA MET A 294 5.05 12.01 23.04
C MET A 294 4.79 10.81 23.95
N CYS A 295 5.86 10.20 24.46
CA CYS A 295 5.85 9.25 25.55
C CYS A 295 6.21 9.97 26.83
N ASN A 296 5.37 9.90 27.86
CA ASN A 296 5.60 10.43 29.20
C ASN A 296 5.61 9.25 30.18
N ILE A 297 6.79 8.85 30.64
CA ILE A 297 6.98 7.62 31.41
C ILE A 297 7.69 7.96 32.72
N PRO A 298 7.06 7.70 33.89
CA PRO A 298 7.75 7.85 35.17
C PRO A 298 8.83 6.78 35.29
N LEU A 299 10.02 7.14 35.74
CA LEU A 299 11.11 6.22 35.98
C LEU A 299 10.99 5.63 37.36
N LEU A 300 10.84 4.32 37.46
CA LEU A 300 10.91 3.54 38.68
C LEU A 300 12.37 3.24 39.06
N ASP A 301 12.60 2.68 40.24
CA ASP A 301 13.94 2.42 40.79
C ASP A 301 14.81 1.54 39.91
N ILE A 302 14.23 0.48 39.31
CA ILE A 302 14.99 -0.45 38.45
C ILE A 302 15.56 0.25 37.19
N PRO A 303 14.76 0.98 36.38
CA PRO A 303 15.31 1.78 35.29
C PRO A 303 16.34 2.83 35.74
N LEU A 304 16.12 3.50 36.88
CA LEU A 304 17.08 4.48 37.39
C LEU A 304 18.42 3.82 37.77
N ALA A 305 18.38 2.67 38.44
CA ALA A 305 19.59 1.92 38.78
C ALA A 305 20.38 1.50 37.54
N ILE A 306 19.66 1.08 36.47
CA ILE A 306 20.28 0.73 35.21
C ILE A 306 20.92 1.97 34.54
N LEU A 307 20.25 3.12 34.51
CA LEU A 307 20.84 4.34 33.95
C LEU A 307 22.11 4.74 34.71
N LYS A 308 22.09 4.70 36.03
CA LYS A 308 23.24 5.01 36.90
C LYS A 308 24.43 4.06 36.62
N LYS A 309 24.16 2.76 36.39
CA LYS A 309 25.20 1.77 36.07
C LYS A 309 25.96 2.13 34.79
N TYR A 310 25.33 2.75 33.80
CA TYR A 310 25.92 3.08 32.50
C TYR A 310 26.32 4.56 32.37
N GLU A 311 26.18 5.38 33.39
CA GLU A 311 26.45 6.83 33.35
C GLU A 311 27.84 7.16 32.82
N ASN A 312 28.88 6.41 33.26
CA ASN A 312 30.27 6.63 32.87
C ASN A 312 30.74 5.67 31.77
N ASN A 313 29.82 5.04 31.04
CA ASN A 313 30.19 4.12 29.96
C ASN A 313 30.77 4.89 28.75
N PRO A 314 32.01 4.58 28.31
CA PRO A 314 32.67 5.31 27.24
C PRO A 314 31.87 5.34 25.92
N THR A 315 31.17 4.24 25.60
CA THR A 315 30.32 4.16 24.39
C THR A 315 29.11 5.10 24.49
N CYS A 316 28.52 5.22 25.68
CA CYS A 316 27.40 6.13 25.93
C CYS A 316 27.84 7.58 25.77
N ILE A 317 28.96 7.95 26.40
CA ILE A 317 29.52 9.30 26.34
C ILE A 317 29.86 9.66 24.86
N LYS A 318 30.54 8.80 24.14
CA LYS A 318 30.91 9.02 22.75
C LYS A 318 29.69 9.20 21.82
N ARG A 319 28.62 8.49 22.08
CA ARG A 319 27.38 8.51 21.26
C ARG A 319 26.33 9.50 21.72
N GLY A 320 26.49 10.13 22.89
CA GLY A 320 25.49 11.00 23.50
C GLY A 320 24.20 10.28 23.90
N VAL A 321 24.29 9.00 24.28
CA VAL A 321 23.12 8.18 24.65
C VAL A 321 23.27 7.64 26.08
N LEU A 322 22.16 7.28 26.73
CA LEU A 322 22.16 6.81 28.12
C LEU A 322 22.48 5.32 28.25
N LEU A 323 22.27 4.52 27.22
CA LEU A 323 22.48 3.08 27.25
C LEU A 323 23.27 2.61 26.01
N PRO A 324 24.24 1.68 26.15
CA PRO A 324 25.05 1.19 25.06
C PRO A 324 24.34 0.05 24.29
N VAL A 325 23.18 0.38 23.69
CA VAL A 325 22.29 -0.59 23.03
C VAL A 325 22.95 -1.19 21.79
N PRO A 326 23.11 -2.51 21.70
CA PRO A 326 23.59 -3.20 20.51
C PRO A 326 22.62 -3.07 19.32
N CYS A 327 23.01 -3.54 18.13
CA CYS A 327 22.06 -3.63 17.01
C CYS A 327 20.93 -4.61 17.32
N ASN A 328 19.75 -4.40 16.68
CA ASN A 328 18.55 -5.18 16.98
C ASN A 328 18.72 -6.69 16.71
N GLN A 329 19.54 -7.06 15.74
CA GLN A 329 19.83 -8.46 15.43
C GLN A 329 20.57 -9.13 16.59
N ASN A 330 21.64 -8.50 17.11
CA ASN A 330 22.40 -9.00 18.24
C ASN A 330 21.56 -9.03 19.52
N MET A 331 20.75 -7.97 19.77
CA MET A 331 19.81 -7.98 20.90
C MET A 331 18.91 -9.22 20.88
N ASN A 332 18.23 -9.48 19.76
CA ASN A 332 17.31 -10.61 19.68
C ASN A 332 18.03 -11.98 19.69
N SER A 333 19.28 -12.06 19.21
CA SER A 333 20.09 -13.29 19.32
C SER A 333 20.46 -13.58 20.77
N TYR A 334 20.97 -12.60 21.49
CA TYR A 334 21.38 -12.77 22.89
C TYR A 334 20.19 -12.90 23.85
N LEU A 335 19.03 -12.35 23.50
CA LEU A 335 17.80 -12.59 24.28
C LEU A 335 17.36 -14.05 24.26
N LYS A 336 17.66 -14.81 23.20
CA LYS A 336 17.42 -16.26 23.17
C LYS A 336 18.31 -16.98 24.16
N GLU A 337 19.63 -16.66 24.16
CA GLU A 337 20.59 -17.22 25.13
C GLU A 337 20.14 -16.91 26.57
N ILE A 338 19.67 -15.68 26.82
CA ILE A 338 19.15 -15.27 28.14
C ILE A 338 17.92 -16.08 28.53
N ALA A 339 16.98 -16.30 27.60
CA ALA A 339 15.81 -17.12 27.84
C ALA A 339 16.20 -18.55 28.26
N ASP A 340 17.11 -19.18 27.51
CA ASP A 340 17.57 -20.54 27.76
C ASP A 340 18.27 -20.64 29.15
N VAL A 341 19.14 -19.69 29.48
CA VAL A 341 19.86 -19.66 30.80
C VAL A 341 18.91 -19.37 31.95
N CYS A 342 17.82 -18.62 31.74
CA CYS A 342 16.83 -18.32 32.76
C CYS A 342 15.67 -19.35 32.83
N GLY A 343 15.67 -20.37 31.98
CA GLY A 343 14.61 -21.40 31.91
C GLY A 343 13.29 -20.88 31.41
N ILE A 344 13.29 -19.78 30.63
CA ILE A 344 12.07 -19.15 30.10
C ILE A 344 11.74 -19.77 28.74
N GLN A 345 10.60 -20.45 28.64
CA GLN A 345 10.15 -21.14 27.41
C GLN A 345 9.60 -20.19 26.34
N LYS A 346 9.36 -18.92 26.70
CA LYS A 346 8.82 -17.90 25.78
C LYS A 346 9.91 -17.36 24.86
N HIS A 347 9.54 -17.06 23.62
CA HIS A 347 10.45 -16.47 22.64
C HIS A 347 10.72 -15.00 22.97
N LEU A 348 11.87 -14.70 23.61
CA LEU A 348 12.22 -13.33 23.95
C LEU A 348 12.65 -12.54 22.71
N SER A 349 12.16 -11.32 22.65
CA SER A 349 12.54 -10.30 21.66
C SER A 349 12.41 -8.90 22.27
N THR A 350 13.03 -7.91 21.66
CA THR A 350 12.90 -6.52 22.12
C THR A 350 11.45 -6.05 22.18
N HIS A 351 10.56 -6.64 21.41
CA HIS A 351 9.14 -6.29 21.40
C HIS A 351 8.38 -6.89 22.59
N VAL A 352 8.80 -8.07 23.07
CA VAL A 352 8.24 -8.72 24.25
C VAL A 352 8.44 -7.84 25.50
N ALA A 353 9.57 -7.16 25.63
CA ALA A 353 9.78 -6.19 26.73
C ALA A 353 8.65 -5.15 26.82
N ARG A 354 8.29 -4.54 25.70
CA ARG A 354 7.23 -3.56 25.63
C ARG A 354 5.83 -4.16 25.89
N HIS A 355 5.59 -5.42 25.47
CA HIS A 355 4.36 -6.14 25.80
C HIS A 355 4.27 -6.41 27.31
N SER A 356 5.38 -6.87 27.91
CA SER A 356 5.47 -7.11 29.37
C SER A 356 5.24 -5.83 30.18
N TYR A 357 5.80 -4.70 29.73
CA TYR A 357 5.50 -3.40 30.35
C TYR A 357 4.00 -3.11 30.39
N ALA A 358 3.35 -3.17 29.22
CA ALA A 358 1.93 -2.86 29.14
C ALA A 358 1.08 -3.81 29.98
N THR A 359 1.36 -5.12 29.89
CA THR A 359 0.53 -6.17 30.51
C THR A 359 0.90 -6.36 31.98
N SER A 360 2.15 -6.73 32.28
CA SER A 360 2.55 -7.19 33.62
C SER A 360 2.95 -6.05 34.55
N VAL A 361 3.63 -5.02 34.02
CA VAL A 361 4.08 -3.89 34.85
C VAL A 361 2.95 -2.89 35.05
N CYS A 362 2.12 -2.61 34.05
CA CYS A 362 1.09 -1.57 34.14
C CYS A 362 -0.31 -2.13 34.42
N LEU A 363 -0.92 -2.82 33.43
CA LEU A 363 -2.33 -3.22 33.51
C LEU A 363 -2.60 -4.19 34.67
N ALA A 364 -1.72 -5.17 34.92
CA ALA A 364 -1.85 -6.10 36.05
C ALA A 364 -1.80 -5.39 37.42
N ASN A 365 -1.16 -4.23 37.49
CA ASN A 365 -1.08 -3.40 38.69
C ASN A 365 -2.10 -2.25 38.72
N GLY A 366 -3.13 -2.30 37.88
CA GLY A 366 -4.25 -1.36 37.94
C GLY A 366 -4.01 0.00 37.27
N VAL A 367 -2.93 0.15 36.49
CA VAL A 367 -2.74 1.37 35.70
C VAL A 367 -3.79 1.40 34.57
N SER A 368 -4.50 2.52 34.45
CA SER A 368 -5.56 2.66 33.46
C SER A 368 -5.02 2.52 32.01
N ILE A 369 -5.84 1.97 31.12
CA ILE A 369 -5.47 1.72 29.74
C ILE A 369 -5.11 3.01 28.97
N GLU A 370 -5.74 4.13 29.36
CA GLU A 370 -5.49 5.46 28.83
C GLU A 370 -4.08 5.93 29.17
N ASN A 371 -3.66 5.72 30.43
CA ASN A 371 -2.32 6.08 30.89
C ASN A 371 -1.27 5.18 30.21
N VAL A 372 -1.54 3.88 30.10
CA VAL A 372 -0.68 2.96 29.36
C VAL A 372 -0.56 3.40 27.91
N ALA A 373 -1.64 3.81 27.26
CA ALA A 373 -1.61 4.31 25.88
C ALA A 373 -0.74 5.56 25.73
N LYS A 374 -0.83 6.51 26.67
CA LYS A 374 0.02 7.73 26.71
C LYS A 374 1.49 7.39 26.92
N MET A 375 1.82 6.53 27.89
CA MET A 375 3.20 6.10 28.15
C MET A 375 3.80 5.38 26.95
N LEU A 376 3.01 4.57 26.25
CA LEU A 376 3.43 3.87 25.05
C LEU A 376 3.46 4.76 23.79
N GLY A 377 2.97 6.00 23.82
CA GLY A 377 2.87 6.87 22.66
C GLY A 377 1.97 6.29 21.54
N HIS A 378 0.85 5.68 21.92
CA HIS A 378 -0.14 5.19 20.97
C HIS A 378 -1.07 6.31 20.51
N SER A 379 -1.30 6.42 19.21
CA SER A 379 -2.23 7.39 18.62
C SER A 379 -3.70 7.01 18.81
N ASN A 380 -3.98 5.71 19.10
CA ASN A 380 -5.32 5.19 19.32
C ASN A 380 -5.30 4.15 20.43
N ILE A 381 -6.23 4.27 21.36
CA ILE A 381 -6.39 3.36 22.51
C ILE A 381 -6.64 1.90 22.09
N LYS A 382 -7.23 1.67 20.90
CA LYS A 382 -7.42 0.33 20.33
C LYS A 382 -6.10 -0.45 20.21
N MET A 383 -4.97 0.25 20.02
CA MET A 383 -3.65 -0.37 19.98
C MET A 383 -3.24 -0.92 21.36
N THR A 384 -3.75 -0.34 22.44
CA THR A 384 -3.48 -0.75 23.82
C THR A 384 -4.45 -1.82 24.29
N GLN A 385 -5.68 -1.85 23.76
CA GLN A 385 -6.70 -2.85 24.11
C GLN A 385 -6.27 -4.31 23.85
N HIS A 386 -5.33 -4.54 22.91
CA HIS A 386 -4.76 -5.88 22.70
C HIS A 386 -4.05 -6.43 23.93
N TYR A 387 -3.51 -5.56 24.80
CA TYR A 387 -2.84 -5.98 26.04
C TYR A 387 -3.85 -6.30 27.15
N ALA A 388 -4.98 -5.61 27.18
CA ALA A 388 -6.01 -5.81 28.18
C ALA A 388 -6.77 -7.14 28.02
N LYS A 389 -6.88 -7.65 26.79
CA LYS A 389 -7.57 -8.91 26.48
C LYS A 389 -6.90 -10.16 27.11
N VAL A 390 -5.71 -10.04 27.67
CA VAL A 390 -4.87 -11.19 28.06
C VAL A 390 -4.86 -11.41 29.57
N LEU A 391 -5.55 -10.58 30.38
CA LEU A 391 -5.46 -10.64 31.84
C LEU A 391 -6.73 -11.23 32.48
N ASP A 392 -6.80 -12.55 32.53
CA ASP A 392 -7.79 -13.26 33.37
C ASP A 392 -7.64 -12.88 34.86
N SER A 393 -6.42 -12.55 35.31
CA SER A 393 -6.16 -12.06 36.66
C SER A 393 -6.84 -10.73 36.98
N SER A 394 -7.03 -9.84 36.01
CA SER A 394 -7.78 -8.59 36.19
C SER A 394 -9.26 -8.89 36.42
N ILE A 395 -9.84 -9.81 35.66
CA ILE A 395 -11.23 -10.24 35.82
C ILE A 395 -11.42 -10.84 37.22
N LEU A 396 -10.51 -11.72 37.63
CA LEU A 396 -10.55 -12.33 38.95
C LEU A 396 -10.49 -11.27 40.09
N LYS A 397 -9.56 -10.29 39.98
CA LYS A 397 -9.43 -9.22 40.93
C LYS A 397 -10.70 -8.35 41.06
N ASP A 398 -11.29 -8.00 39.91
CA ASP A 398 -12.53 -7.23 39.87
C ASP A 398 -13.69 -8.02 40.51
N MET A 399 -13.79 -9.32 40.21
CA MET A 399 -14.81 -10.22 40.80
C MET A 399 -14.58 -10.45 42.30
N MET A 400 -13.34 -10.46 42.80
CA MET A 400 -13.04 -10.51 44.21
C MET A 400 -13.44 -9.22 44.94
N ASN A 401 -13.27 -8.05 44.32
CA ASN A 401 -13.78 -6.81 44.83
C ASN A 401 -15.33 -6.80 44.96
N VAL A 402 -16.01 -7.30 43.92
CA VAL A 402 -17.47 -7.49 43.96
C VAL A 402 -17.88 -8.45 45.09
N LYS A 403 -17.18 -9.60 45.22
CA LYS A 403 -17.43 -10.53 46.34
C LYS A 403 -17.28 -9.84 47.71
N SER A 404 -16.22 -9.07 47.91
CA SER A 404 -16.00 -8.33 49.18
C SER A 404 -17.09 -7.30 49.41
N ALA A 405 -17.56 -6.60 48.36
CA ALA A 405 -18.66 -5.63 48.49
C ALA A 405 -19.99 -6.32 48.87
N ILE A 406 -20.30 -7.49 48.31
CA ILE A 406 -21.50 -8.26 48.62
C ILE A 406 -21.46 -8.78 50.08
N VAL A 407 -20.31 -9.26 50.54
CA VAL A 407 -20.15 -9.74 51.94
C VAL A 407 -20.35 -8.63 52.94
N ASN A 408 -20.02 -7.38 52.61
CA ASN A 408 -20.22 -6.21 53.49
C ASN A 408 -21.68 -5.67 53.50
N LEU A 409 -22.57 -6.24 52.67
CA LEU A 409 -23.98 -5.87 52.58
C LEU A 409 -24.90 -6.85 53.34
N GLY A 410 -24.37 -7.96 53.87
CA GLY A 410 -25.07 -8.96 54.68
C GLY A 410 -24.49 -9.08 56.07
#